data_220342f14be219146c5d9c781af23707
#
_entry.id   220342f14be219146c5d9c781af23707
#
_cell.length_a   1.000
_cell.length_b   1.000
_cell.length_c   1.000
_cell.angle_alpha   90.00
_cell.angle_beta   90.00
_cell.angle_gamma   90.00
#
_symmetry.space_group_name_H-M   'P 1'
#
loop_
_entity.id
_entity.type
_entity.pdbx_description
1 polymer ?
#
loop_
_entity_poly.entity_id
_entity_poly.type
_entity_poly.pdbx_seq_one_letter_code
_entity_poly.pdbx_strand_id
1 'polypeptide(L)'
;MAEAGNGVPKKSAFLHGLDVDSMRSRLDETDMQPLEGIWYYPNEEMTLGIERFKGQHNIGYRIILLDSHDINVMPGTVIGYIAASAVDSKYQLWLYSQRDKVTLLKPLECVATLNKQATTLTFDPPHWKVKVRVNIARFLPTLFNGVSIIPERVGESLPVGFRKIYPEGGDGAPFNRIRYL
;
A
#
# COMPACT_ATOMS: atom_id res chain seq x y z
N MET A 1 -16.56 -3.48 -27.86
CA MET A 1 -16.13 -4.48 -26.87
C MET A 1 -15.72 -3.75 -25.61
N ALA A 2 -16.51 -3.84 -24.56
CA ALA A 2 -16.16 -3.24 -23.28
C ALA A 2 -15.09 -4.12 -22.66
N GLU A 3 -13.90 -3.57 -22.43
CA GLU A 3 -12.88 -4.20 -21.61
C GLU A 3 -13.49 -4.43 -20.23
N ALA A 4 -13.51 -5.69 -19.80
CA ALA A 4 -13.88 -6.08 -18.46
C ALA A 4 -12.83 -5.48 -17.52
N GLY A 5 -13.08 -4.25 -17.10
CA GLY A 5 -12.25 -3.61 -16.08
C GLY A 5 -12.38 -4.41 -14.79
N ASN A 6 -11.27 -4.64 -14.12
CA ASN A 6 -11.13 -5.38 -12.86
C ASN A 6 -11.90 -4.77 -11.67
N GLY A 7 -12.92 -3.97 -11.91
CA GLY A 7 -13.74 -3.32 -10.87
C GLY A 7 -13.01 -2.26 -10.04
N VAL A 8 -11.71 -2.09 -10.26
CA VAL A 8 -10.91 -1.07 -9.57
C VAL A 8 -11.19 0.30 -10.18
N PRO A 9 -11.48 1.33 -9.39
CA PRO A 9 -11.67 2.68 -9.90
C PRO A 9 -10.45 3.15 -10.72
N LYS A 10 -10.69 3.75 -11.88
CA LYS A 10 -9.61 4.27 -12.74
C LYS A 10 -8.85 5.44 -12.13
N LYS A 11 -9.47 6.12 -11.17
CA LYS A 11 -8.94 7.29 -10.44
C LYS A 11 -9.01 7.06 -8.94
N SER A 12 -8.00 7.57 -8.23
CA SER A 12 -8.00 7.53 -6.78
C SER A 12 -9.15 8.34 -6.18
N ALA A 13 -9.71 7.85 -5.08
CA ALA A 13 -10.59 8.62 -4.22
C ALA A 13 -9.77 9.44 -3.20
N PHE A 14 -10.39 10.46 -2.65
CA PHE A 14 -9.83 11.28 -1.58
C PHE A 14 -10.79 11.33 -0.39
N LEU A 15 -10.28 11.02 0.79
CA LEU A 15 -11.03 10.98 2.03
C LEU A 15 -10.58 12.15 2.91
N HIS A 16 -11.41 13.19 2.98
CA HIS A 16 -11.10 14.40 3.73
C HIS A 16 -10.92 14.12 5.23
N GLY A 17 -9.90 14.75 5.81
CA GLY A 17 -9.66 14.72 7.26
C GLY A 17 -9.23 13.35 7.80
N LEU A 18 -8.73 12.47 6.95
CA LEU A 18 -8.22 11.17 7.38
C LEU A 18 -6.70 11.24 7.54
N ASP A 19 -6.28 11.13 8.79
CA ASP A 19 -4.90 11.05 9.25
C ASP A 19 -4.71 9.81 10.15
N VAL A 20 -3.55 9.67 10.79
CA VAL A 20 -3.22 8.52 11.64
C VAL A 20 -4.17 8.42 12.83
N ASP A 21 -4.51 9.54 13.48
CA ASP A 21 -5.33 9.53 14.71
C ASP A 21 -6.80 9.23 14.39
N SER A 22 -7.34 9.85 13.37
CA SER A 22 -8.70 9.59 12.89
C SER A 22 -8.86 8.16 12.35
N MET A 23 -7.83 7.63 11.68
CA MET A 23 -7.83 6.24 11.22
C MET A 23 -7.82 5.26 12.40
N ARG A 24 -7.00 5.51 13.42
CA ARG A 24 -6.97 4.70 14.64
C ARG A 24 -8.33 4.68 15.32
N SER A 25 -8.94 5.84 15.52
CA SER A 25 -10.27 5.94 16.13
C SER A 25 -11.32 5.13 15.37
N ARG A 26 -11.30 5.19 14.04
CA ARG A 26 -12.22 4.41 13.18
C ARG A 26 -12.00 2.90 13.31
N LEU A 27 -10.75 2.47 13.40
CA LEU A 27 -10.41 1.05 13.56
C LEU A 27 -10.83 0.53 14.93
N ASP A 28 -10.70 1.34 16.00
CA ASP A 28 -11.11 0.97 17.36
C ASP A 28 -12.63 0.77 17.52
N GLU A 29 -13.42 1.40 16.66
CA GLU A 29 -14.87 1.25 16.63
C GLU A 29 -15.34 -0.01 15.89
N THR A 30 -14.43 -0.76 15.27
CA THR A 30 -14.76 -1.92 14.42
C THR A 30 -14.10 -3.20 14.90
N ASP A 31 -14.72 -4.34 14.63
CA ASP A 31 -14.07 -5.64 14.75
C ASP A 31 -13.09 -5.83 13.58
N MET A 32 -11.80 -5.55 13.85
CA MET A 32 -10.75 -5.54 12.83
C MET A 32 -10.44 -6.93 12.31
N GLN A 33 -10.38 -7.05 10.99
CA GLN A 33 -9.87 -8.23 10.31
C GLN A 33 -8.32 -8.21 10.26
N PRO A 34 -7.66 -9.36 10.05
CA PRO A 34 -6.19 -9.46 10.08
C PRO A 34 -5.46 -8.46 9.16
N LEU A 35 -6.07 -8.08 8.03
CA LEU A 35 -5.49 -7.15 7.09
C LEU A 35 -5.72 -5.68 7.47
N GLU A 36 -6.78 -5.38 8.24
CA GLU A 36 -7.09 -4.02 8.68
C GLU A 36 -6.06 -3.52 9.68
N GLY A 37 -5.78 -2.24 9.64
CA GLY A 37 -4.83 -1.60 10.55
C GLY A 37 -4.08 -0.44 9.93
N ILE A 38 -3.12 0.06 10.69
CA ILE A 38 -2.17 1.06 10.21
C ILE A 38 -0.86 0.34 9.92
N TRP A 39 -0.30 0.65 8.76
CA TRP A 39 0.86 0.00 8.20
C TRP A 39 1.94 1.01 7.87
N TYR A 40 3.18 0.60 7.98
CA TYR A 40 4.34 1.38 7.58
C TYR A 40 4.98 0.77 6.35
N TYR A 41 5.31 1.60 5.38
CA TYR A 41 6.05 1.23 4.20
C TYR A 41 7.48 1.78 4.28
N PRO A 42 8.46 0.94 4.66
CA PRO A 42 9.82 1.41 4.96
C PRO A 42 10.54 2.05 3.78
N ASN A 43 10.30 1.53 2.57
CA ASN A 43 11.00 1.97 1.36
C ASN A 43 10.68 3.43 1.01
N GLU A 44 9.51 3.92 1.45
CA GLU A 44 8.98 5.24 1.09
C GLU A 44 8.70 6.10 2.31
N GLU A 45 9.00 5.59 3.49
CA GLU A 45 8.71 6.28 4.75
C GLU A 45 7.26 6.76 4.85
N MET A 46 6.32 5.91 4.42
CA MET A 46 4.90 6.22 4.38
C MET A 46 4.14 5.47 5.44
N THR A 47 3.15 6.15 6.02
CA THR A 47 2.17 5.53 6.90
C THR A 47 0.86 5.36 6.14
N LEU A 48 0.33 4.15 6.15
CA LEU A 48 -0.85 3.73 5.38
C LEU A 48 -1.92 3.20 6.31
N GLY A 49 -3.18 3.44 5.98
CA GLY A 49 -4.32 2.78 6.59
C GLY A 49 -4.90 1.73 5.64
N ILE A 50 -5.18 0.54 6.14
CA ILE A 50 -5.95 -0.47 5.42
C ILE A 50 -7.26 -0.69 6.17
N GLU A 51 -8.38 -0.45 5.51
CA GLU A 51 -9.72 -0.65 6.06
C GLU A 51 -10.63 -1.38 5.10
N ARG A 52 -11.67 -2.03 5.62
CA ARG A 52 -12.68 -2.68 4.79
C ARG A 52 -13.36 -1.67 3.87
N PHE A 53 -13.61 -2.12 2.65
CA PHE A 53 -14.27 -1.33 1.62
C PHE A 53 -15.22 -2.23 0.82
N LYS A 54 -16.48 -1.82 0.75
CA LYS A 54 -17.45 -2.52 -0.12
C LYS A 54 -17.32 -1.97 -1.54
N GLY A 55 -16.39 -2.54 -2.29
CA GLY A 55 -16.19 -2.23 -3.70
C GLY A 55 -16.94 -3.17 -4.63
N GLN A 56 -16.84 -2.90 -5.93
CA GLN A 56 -17.28 -3.83 -6.99
C GLN A 56 -16.23 -4.95 -7.15
N HIS A 57 -16.63 -6.08 -7.73
CA HIS A 57 -15.73 -7.17 -8.15
C HIS A 57 -14.83 -7.72 -7.02
N ASN A 58 -15.41 -8.04 -5.87
CA ASN A 58 -14.72 -8.65 -4.72
C ASN A 58 -13.63 -7.78 -4.06
N ILE A 59 -13.52 -6.51 -4.39
CA ILE A 59 -12.66 -5.58 -3.65
C ILE A 59 -13.21 -5.48 -2.22
N GLY A 60 -12.40 -5.92 -1.26
CA GLY A 60 -12.77 -5.97 0.15
C GLY A 60 -12.11 -4.90 1.00
N TYR A 61 -11.01 -4.30 0.53
CA TYR A 61 -10.22 -3.32 1.29
C TYR A 61 -9.72 -2.19 0.40
N ARG A 62 -9.47 -1.04 1.01
CA ARG A 62 -8.77 0.09 0.40
C ARG A 62 -7.55 0.47 1.22
N ILE A 63 -6.54 0.98 0.54
CA ILE A 63 -5.29 1.46 1.12
C ILE A 63 -5.28 2.98 1.03
N ILE A 64 -5.08 3.64 2.15
CA ILE A 64 -5.18 5.09 2.28
C ILE A 64 -3.86 5.62 2.77
N LEU A 65 -3.34 6.66 2.14
CA LEU A 65 -2.18 7.39 2.63
C LEU A 65 -2.58 8.20 3.86
N LEU A 66 -1.91 7.98 4.98
CA LEU A 66 -2.16 8.72 6.24
C LEU A 66 -1.07 9.76 6.52
N ASP A 67 0.18 9.43 6.17
CA ASP A 67 1.32 10.33 6.30
C ASP A 67 2.41 9.97 5.30
N SER A 68 3.13 10.97 4.80
CA SER A 68 4.24 10.81 3.84
C SER A 68 5.15 12.03 3.86
N HIS A 69 6.42 11.83 3.60
CA HIS A 69 7.36 12.92 3.33
C HIS A 69 7.12 13.61 1.98
N ASP A 70 6.38 12.96 1.07
CA ASP A 70 6.02 13.56 -0.21
C ASP A 70 4.82 14.49 -0.07
N ILE A 71 5.09 15.79 -0.14
CA ILE A 71 4.09 16.85 -0.07
C ILE A 71 3.09 16.87 -1.25
N ASN A 72 3.37 16.11 -2.30
CA ASN A 72 2.55 16.12 -3.51
C ASN A 72 1.38 15.13 -3.45
N VAL A 73 1.37 14.23 -2.48
CA VAL A 73 0.26 13.31 -2.24
C VAL A 73 -0.33 13.60 -0.87
N MET A 74 -1.58 14.01 -0.85
CA MET A 74 -2.22 14.46 0.39
C MET A 74 -2.65 13.26 1.24
N PRO A 75 -2.50 13.33 2.59
CA PRO A 75 -3.13 12.38 3.51
C PRO A 75 -4.62 12.27 3.24
N GLY A 76 -5.15 11.05 3.27
CA GLY A 76 -6.52 10.74 2.85
C GLY A 76 -6.65 10.27 1.40
N THR A 77 -5.60 10.32 0.59
CA THR A 77 -5.62 9.78 -0.77
C THR A 77 -5.66 8.25 -0.73
N VAL A 78 -6.62 7.66 -1.45
CA VAL A 78 -6.65 6.20 -1.65
C VAL A 78 -5.59 5.83 -2.68
N ILE A 79 -4.56 5.12 -2.24
CA ILE A 79 -3.43 4.72 -3.09
C ILE A 79 -3.59 3.36 -3.74
N GLY A 80 -4.57 2.57 -3.29
CA GLY A 80 -4.81 1.24 -3.84
C GLY A 80 -5.99 0.51 -3.22
N TYR A 81 -6.21 -0.70 -3.74
CA TYR A 81 -7.29 -1.59 -3.30
C TYR A 81 -6.78 -3.02 -3.17
N ILE A 82 -7.46 -3.80 -2.33
CA ILE A 82 -7.12 -5.21 -2.09
C ILE A 82 -8.38 -6.06 -2.20
N ALA A 83 -8.24 -7.21 -2.84
CA ALA A 83 -9.23 -8.26 -2.86
C ALA A 83 -8.65 -9.57 -2.31
N ALA A 84 -9.48 -10.37 -1.64
CA ALA A 84 -9.08 -11.71 -1.24
C ALA A 84 -8.84 -12.58 -2.49
N SER A 85 -7.81 -13.43 -2.42
CA SER A 85 -7.55 -14.46 -3.41
C SER A 85 -8.20 -15.78 -3.00
N ALA A 86 -8.32 -16.71 -3.93
CA ALA A 86 -8.74 -18.09 -3.63
C ALA A 86 -7.69 -18.87 -2.81
N VAL A 87 -6.46 -18.35 -2.72
CA VAL A 87 -5.35 -18.95 -1.96
C VAL A 87 -5.25 -18.24 -0.61
N ASP A 88 -5.21 -19.02 0.46
CA ASP A 88 -5.06 -18.48 1.82
C ASP A 88 -3.81 -17.62 1.94
N SER A 89 -3.95 -16.53 2.69
CA SER A 89 -2.91 -15.53 2.94
C SER A 89 -2.44 -14.75 1.70
N LYS A 90 -2.99 -15.02 0.51
CA LYS A 90 -2.71 -14.26 -0.70
C LYS A 90 -3.85 -13.30 -1.03
N TYR A 91 -3.48 -12.14 -1.57
CA TYR A 91 -4.40 -11.09 -1.92
C TYR A 91 -4.05 -10.53 -3.30
N GLN A 92 -5.05 -10.13 -4.06
CA GLN A 92 -4.84 -9.29 -5.22
C GLN A 92 -4.77 -7.85 -4.75
N LEU A 93 -3.70 -7.18 -5.13
CA LEU A 93 -3.40 -5.81 -4.75
C LEU A 93 -3.31 -4.95 -6.01
N TRP A 94 -4.00 -3.82 -6.03
CA TRP A 94 -3.90 -2.80 -7.07
C TRP A 94 -3.37 -1.53 -6.45
N LEU A 95 -2.23 -1.06 -6.93
CA LEU A 95 -1.63 0.23 -6.55
C LEU A 95 -1.66 1.17 -7.73
N TYR A 96 -2.09 2.40 -7.52
CA TYR A 96 -2.05 3.42 -8.55
C TYR A 96 -0.61 3.77 -8.93
N SER A 97 -0.33 3.81 -10.23
CA SER A 97 1.02 3.91 -10.76
C SER A 97 1.36 5.24 -11.43
N GLN A 98 0.38 6.08 -11.64
CA GLN A 98 0.55 7.40 -12.28
C GLN A 98 -0.14 8.47 -11.46
N ARG A 99 0.31 9.72 -11.62
CA ARG A 99 -0.29 10.88 -10.98
C ARG A 99 -0.61 11.94 -12.03
N ASP A 100 -1.79 12.51 -11.94
CA ASP A 100 -2.19 13.73 -12.62
C ASP A 100 -2.57 14.77 -11.56
N LYS A 101 -1.72 15.76 -11.36
CA LYS A 101 -1.82 16.75 -10.27
C LYS A 101 -1.92 16.05 -8.89
N VAL A 102 -3.09 16.03 -8.30
CA VAL A 102 -3.39 15.41 -7.00
C VAL A 102 -4.09 14.05 -7.11
N THR A 103 -4.47 13.64 -8.31
CA THR A 103 -5.21 12.39 -8.55
C THR A 103 -4.28 11.29 -9.01
N LEU A 104 -4.40 10.12 -8.41
CA LEU A 104 -3.66 8.93 -8.84
C LEU A 104 -4.47 8.18 -9.89
N LEU A 105 -3.77 7.59 -10.85
CA LEU A 105 -4.32 6.93 -12.03
C LEU A 105 -3.63 5.60 -12.29
N LYS A 106 -4.22 4.79 -13.15
CA LYS A 106 -3.69 3.52 -13.67
C LYS A 106 -3.27 2.55 -12.55
N PRO A 107 -4.24 1.88 -11.93
CA PRO A 107 -3.94 0.84 -10.95
C PRO A 107 -3.18 -0.31 -11.62
N LEU A 108 -2.05 -0.71 -11.04
CA LEU A 108 -1.27 -1.88 -11.41
C LEU A 108 -1.59 -3.01 -10.45
N GLU A 109 -1.83 -4.18 -11.02
CA GLU A 109 -2.10 -5.41 -10.28
C GLU A 109 -0.81 -6.10 -9.85
N CYS A 110 -0.75 -6.53 -8.60
CA CYS A 110 0.27 -7.42 -8.07
C CYS A 110 -0.33 -8.38 -7.04
N VAL A 111 0.44 -9.41 -6.68
CA VAL A 111 0.04 -10.35 -5.65
C VAL A 111 0.74 -9.98 -4.35
N ALA A 112 -0.03 -9.89 -3.27
CA ALA A 112 0.48 -9.66 -1.93
C ALA A 112 0.28 -10.91 -1.07
N THR A 113 1.21 -11.15 -0.15
CA THR A 113 1.16 -12.26 0.79
C THR A 113 1.21 -11.71 2.21
N LEU A 114 0.19 -12.04 3.01
CA LEU A 114 0.14 -11.71 4.43
C LEU A 114 0.80 -12.84 5.22
N ASN A 115 1.73 -12.50 6.11
CA ASN A 115 2.34 -13.50 6.99
C ASN A 115 1.32 -14.03 8.01
N LYS A 116 1.63 -15.17 8.64
CA LYS A 116 0.73 -15.84 9.60
C LYS A 116 0.37 -15.00 10.80
N GLN A 117 1.25 -14.11 11.24
CA GLN A 117 1.05 -13.19 12.35
C GLN A 117 0.28 -11.92 11.96
N ALA A 118 -0.05 -11.77 10.68
CA ALA A 118 -0.70 -10.57 10.13
C ALA A 118 0.07 -9.26 10.41
N THR A 119 1.40 -9.33 10.51
CA THR A 119 2.28 -8.19 10.80
C THR A 119 3.03 -7.67 9.59
N THR A 120 3.12 -8.47 8.51
CA THR A 120 3.85 -8.13 7.29
C THR A 120 3.05 -8.52 6.07
N LEU A 121 2.88 -7.58 5.15
CA LEU A 121 2.27 -7.79 3.84
C LEU A 121 3.34 -7.57 2.77
N THR A 122 3.83 -8.64 2.17
CA THR A 122 4.86 -8.60 1.14
C THR A 122 4.24 -8.63 -0.25
N PHE A 123 4.89 -7.99 -1.22
CA PHE A 123 4.44 -7.99 -2.61
C PHE A 123 5.36 -8.83 -3.46
N ASP A 124 4.76 -9.64 -4.33
CA ASP A 124 5.46 -10.24 -5.44
C ASP A 124 5.31 -9.26 -6.63
N PRO A 125 6.38 -8.60 -7.06
CA PRO A 125 6.30 -7.73 -8.22
C PRO A 125 5.82 -8.55 -9.42
N PRO A 126 4.92 -8.01 -10.26
CA PRO A 126 4.40 -8.75 -11.39
C PRO A 126 5.56 -9.19 -12.30
N HIS A 127 5.66 -10.49 -12.55
CA HIS A 127 6.61 -11.04 -13.52
C HIS A 127 6.17 -10.68 -14.93
N TRP A 128 6.52 -9.50 -15.39
CA TRP A 128 6.31 -9.12 -16.78
C TRP A 128 7.26 -9.92 -17.67
N LYS A 129 6.70 -10.80 -18.49
CA LYS A 129 7.46 -11.53 -19.52
C LYS A 129 8.02 -10.64 -20.65
N VAL A 130 7.72 -9.37 -20.61
CA VAL A 130 8.27 -8.37 -21.51
C VAL A 130 9.36 -7.62 -20.75
N LYS A 131 10.56 -7.53 -21.32
CA LYS A 131 11.67 -6.69 -20.86
C LYS A 131 11.30 -5.19 -20.95
N VAL A 132 10.18 -4.79 -20.40
CA VAL A 132 9.96 -3.42 -20.07
C VAL A 132 10.75 -3.22 -18.78
N ARG A 133 11.81 -2.44 -18.82
CA ARG A 133 12.38 -1.83 -17.62
C ARG A 133 11.29 -0.93 -17.06
N VAL A 134 10.34 -1.55 -16.39
CA VAL A 134 9.37 -0.83 -15.58
C VAL A 134 10.18 -0.38 -14.38
N ASN A 135 10.71 0.80 -14.50
CA ASN A 135 11.22 1.53 -13.37
C ASN A 135 9.99 1.85 -12.54
N ILE A 136 9.65 0.96 -11.60
CA ILE A 136 8.51 1.12 -10.67
C ILE A 136 8.67 2.47 -9.96
N ALA A 137 9.91 2.87 -9.66
CA ALA A 137 10.28 4.20 -9.20
C ALA A 137 9.78 5.35 -10.12
N ARG A 138 9.52 5.10 -11.39
CA ARG A 138 8.95 6.07 -12.34
C ARG A 138 7.43 6.10 -12.34
N PHE A 139 6.77 5.06 -11.84
CA PHE A 139 5.32 4.97 -11.82
C PHE A 139 4.69 5.56 -10.56
N LEU A 140 5.46 5.63 -9.48
CA LEU A 140 5.15 6.45 -8.31
C LEU A 140 6.29 7.47 -8.18
N PRO A 141 6.38 8.46 -9.08
CA PRO A 141 7.57 9.31 -9.21
C PRO A 141 7.88 10.13 -7.96
N THR A 142 6.97 10.13 -7.02
CA THR A 142 7.10 10.80 -5.73
C THR A 142 7.05 9.83 -4.55
N LEU A 143 6.59 8.61 -4.76
CA LEU A 143 6.63 7.55 -3.76
C LEU A 143 7.97 6.79 -3.80
N PHE A 144 8.77 6.95 -4.85
CA PHE A 144 10.03 6.23 -5.06
C PHE A 144 11.19 7.16 -5.45
N ASN A 145 11.18 8.41 -4.98
CA ASN A 145 12.32 9.29 -5.13
C ASN A 145 13.45 8.86 -4.19
N GLY A 146 14.39 8.12 -4.69
CA GLY A 146 15.63 7.87 -3.97
C GLY A 146 16.29 6.51 -4.11
N VAL A 147 15.73 5.58 -4.88
CA VAL A 147 16.47 4.37 -5.20
C VAL A 147 17.30 4.61 -6.45
N SER A 148 18.52 5.11 -6.25
CA SER A 148 19.60 4.86 -7.18
C SER A 148 19.77 3.34 -7.26
N ILE A 149 19.29 2.74 -8.33
CA ILE A 149 19.66 1.36 -8.65
C ILE A 149 21.13 1.41 -9.02
N ILE A 150 21.97 1.14 -8.05
CA ILE A 150 23.33 0.71 -8.31
C ILE A 150 23.18 -0.75 -8.76
N PRO A 151 23.48 -1.08 -10.02
CA PRO A 151 23.54 -2.48 -10.44
C PRO A 151 24.83 -3.04 -9.87
N GLU A 152 24.72 -3.75 -8.79
CA GLU A 152 25.66 -4.76 -8.32
C GLU A 152 25.57 -4.89 -6.80
N ARG A 153 24.71 -5.79 -6.39
CA ARG A 153 25.05 -6.82 -5.39
C ARG A 153 23.89 -7.80 -5.43
N VAL A 154 24.20 -9.03 -5.85
CA VAL A 154 23.45 -10.23 -5.52
C VAL A 154 23.56 -10.38 -4.00
N GLY A 155 22.69 -9.67 -3.29
CA GLY A 155 22.47 -9.75 -1.88
C GLY A 155 20.96 -9.80 -1.74
N GLU A 156 20.45 -10.71 -0.93
CA GLU A 156 19.06 -10.94 -0.64
C GLU A 156 18.28 -9.63 -0.65
N SER A 157 17.50 -9.40 -1.71
CA SER A 157 16.61 -8.25 -1.77
C SER A 157 15.60 -8.43 -0.65
N LEU A 158 15.63 -7.55 0.34
CA LEU A 158 14.61 -7.51 1.38
C LEU A 158 13.24 -7.47 0.69
N PRO A 159 12.30 -8.31 1.09
CA PRO A 159 10.99 -8.34 0.46
C PRO A 159 10.36 -6.95 0.56
N VAL A 160 9.92 -6.42 -0.58
CA VAL A 160 9.16 -5.18 -0.64
C VAL A 160 7.81 -5.43 0.03
N GLY A 161 7.42 -4.58 0.98
CA GLY A 161 6.15 -4.80 1.67
C GLY A 161 5.85 -3.78 2.76
N PHE A 162 4.67 -3.93 3.34
CA PHE A 162 4.19 -3.14 4.46
C PHE A 162 4.39 -3.88 5.77
N ARG A 163 4.72 -3.15 6.81
CA ARG A 163 4.79 -3.64 8.20
C ARG A 163 3.64 -3.04 9.00
N LYS A 164 2.88 -3.87 9.69
CA LYS A 164 1.79 -3.39 10.56
C LYS A 164 2.37 -2.71 11.79
N ILE A 165 1.85 -1.52 12.09
CA ILE A 165 2.19 -0.75 13.28
C ILE A 165 1.00 -0.55 14.21
N TYR A 166 -0.23 -0.81 13.74
CA TYR A 166 -1.42 -0.81 14.55
C TYR A 166 -2.47 -1.81 14.01
N PRO A 167 -3.15 -2.62 14.85
CA PRO A 167 -2.83 -2.81 16.26
C PRO A 167 -1.43 -3.39 16.43
N GLU A 168 -0.80 -3.11 17.59
CA GLU A 168 0.53 -3.64 17.88
C GLU A 168 0.49 -5.16 17.86
N GLY A 169 1.03 -5.76 16.84
CA GLY A 169 1.25 -7.20 16.77
C GLY A 169 2.46 -7.57 17.60
N GLY A 170 2.35 -8.59 18.44
CA GLY A 170 3.38 -9.05 19.33
C GLY A 170 4.77 -9.13 18.69
N ASP A 171 5.78 -8.78 19.45
CA ASP A 171 7.20 -8.57 19.18
C ASP A 171 7.55 -7.15 18.68
N GLY A 172 6.97 -6.16 19.35
CA GLY A 172 7.28 -4.76 19.14
C GLY A 172 8.65 -4.37 19.67
N ALA A 173 9.60 -4.14 18.79
CA ALA A 173 10.61 -3.13 19.12
C ALA A 173 9.91 -1.76 19.05
N PRO A 174 10.01 -0.93 20.09
CA PRO A 174 9.42 0.40 20.03
C PRO A 174 10.08 1.20 18.92
N PHE A 175 9.27 1.73 18.01
CA PHE A 175 9.76 2.74 17.09
C PHE A 175 10.20 3.94 17.91
N ASN A 176 11.52 4.10 18.08
CA ASN A 176 12.09 5.36 18.53
C ASN A 176 11.66 6.44 17.54
N ARG A 177 10.66 7.22 17.92
CA ARG A 177 10.42 8.51 17.31
C ARG A 177 11.67 9.33 17.52
N ILE A 178 12.54 9.39 16.52
CA ILE A 178 13.57 10.42 16.47
C ILE A 178 12.79 11.71 16.24
N ARG A 179 12.47 12.39 17.33
CA ARG A 179 12.01 13.78 17.28
C ARG A 179 13.26 14.59 16.90
N TYR A 180 13.29 15.05 15.69
CA TYR A 180 14.17 16.17 15.36
C TYR A 180 13.58 17.40 16.05
N LEU A 181 14.36 17.91 17.02
CA LEU A 181 14.17 19.24 17.61
C LEU A 181 14.63 20.29 16.60
#